data_18a0768e7bfa6558145b4da1c1136be8
#
_entry.id   18a0768e7bfa6558145b4da1c1136be8
#
_cell.length_a   1.000
_cell.length_b   1.000
_cell.length_c   1.000
_cell.angle_alpha   90.00
_cell.angle_beta   90.00
_cell.angle_gamma   90.00
#
_symmetry.space_group_name_H-M   'P 1'
#
loop_
_entity.id
_entity.type
_entity.pdbx_description
1 polymer ?
#
loop_
_entity_poly.entity_id
_entity_poly.type
_entity_poly.pdbx_seq_one_letter_code
_entity_poly.pdbx_strand_id
1 'polypeptide(L)'
;MPVRNLEGKAAGSLDFARDDGASMMESLEQIKSRIEAAVPGAKIEIVANGSPSQQDSLLIDNEHAVATARFLRVDPALRLDFCSNVTGVDWLDRVVKKTIKVKTVVEGVEKEVDQTTEEKIPGYLEAVYHLYSITHKHGPVIIRMRTADRAECARLPSLTPVWRSAEFQEREIFDLYGIHFEGHPDLRRILMWDEFEDYPMRKDYREPDDYEWEPTPHDEVLERAKQHYSPRPQLDGAEEITATDSQG
;
A
#
# COMPACT_ATOMS: atom_id res chain seq x y z
N MET A 1 59.61 21.37 -29.31
CA MET A 1 58.99 20.19 -28.62
C MET A 1 57.52 20.40 -28.59
N PRO A 2 56.69 19.60 -29.26
CA PRO A 2 55.23 19.82 -29.29
C PRO A 2 54.57 19.13 -28.12
N VAL A 3 53.62 19.81 -27.53
CA VAL A 3 52.74 19.36 -26.44
C VAL A 3 51.73 18.39 -27.00
N ARG A 4 51.68 17.15 -26.46
CA ARG A 4 50.67 16.15 -26.80
C ARG A 4 49.36 16.47 -26.08
N ASN A 5 48.30 16.72 -26.88
CA ASN A 5 46.92 16.68 -26.41
C ASN A 5 46.55 15.27 -26.03
N LEU A 6 46.13 15.09 -24.77
CA LEU A 6 45.44 13.89 -24.30
C LEU A 6 43.93 14.10 -24.48
N GLU A 7 43.42 13.63 -25.59
CA GLU A 7 41.96 13.51 -25.78
C GLU A 7 41.39 12.46 -24.82
N GLY A 8 40.40 12.92 -24.00
CA GLY A 8 39.71 12.09 -23.05
C GLY A 8 38.90 11.02 -23.76
N LYS A 9 39.16 9.77 -23.43
CA LYS A 9 38.26 8.65 -23.76
C LYS A 9 36.98 8.85 -22.99
N ALA A 10 35.88 9.02 -23.74
CA ALA A 10 34.52 8.96 -23.21
C ALA A 10 34.33 7.61 -22.51
N ALA A 11 33.79 7.66 -21.28
CA ALA A 11 33.37 6.49 -20.54
C ALA A 11 32.29 5.77 -21.36
N GLY A 12 32.60 4.56 -21.79
CA GLY A 12 31.63 3.71 -22.47
C GLY A 12 30.47 3.40 -21.52
N SER A 13 29.28 3.75 -21.94
CA SER A 13 28.03 3.26 -21.38
C SER A 13 28.12 1.74 -21.36
N LEU A 14 28.03 1.15 -20.16
CA LEU A 14 27.80 -0.29 -20.02
C LEU A 14 26.35 -0.55 -20.43
N ASP A 15 26.14 -0.71 -21.73
CA ASP A 15 24.94 -1.35 -22.24
C ASP A 15 24.97 -2.80 -21.74
N PHE A 16 24.25 -3.04 -20.64
CA PHE A 16 23.82 -4.39 -20.31
C PHE A 16 22.91 -4.84 -21.45
N ALA A 17 23.49 -5.57 -22.41
CA ALA A 17 22.71 -6.31 -23.38
C ALA A 17 21.70 -7.16 -22.60
N ARG A 18 20.41 -6.80 -22.69
CA ARG A 18 19.32 -7.65 -22.25
C ARG A 18 19.43 -8.93 -23.07
N ASP A 19 19.63 -10.02 -22.35
CA ASP A 19 19.55 -11.36 -22.91
C ASP A 19 18.13 -11.53 -23.47
N ASP A 20 18.02 -11.59 -24.81
CA ASP A 20 16.75 -11.57 -25.57
C ASP A 20 15.93 -12.87 -25.43
N GLY A 21 16.17 -13.64 -24.37
CA GLY A 21 15.40 -14.81 -23.98
C GLY A 21 14.23 -14.54 -23.03
N ALA A 22 13.99 -13.29 -22.64
CA ALA A 22 12.82 -12.96 -21.82
C ALA A 22 11.55 -13.09 -22.68
N SER A 23 10.68 -14.04 -22.36
CA SER A 23 9.33 -14.12 -22.94
C SER A 23 8.66 -12.74 -22.76
N MET A 24 8.24 -12.13 -23.90
CA MET A 24 7.55 -10.83 -23.83
C MET A 24 6.31 -11.00 -22.95
N MET A 25 6.20 -10.17 -21.90
CA MET A 25 5.04 -10.16 -21.04
C MET A 25 3.79 -9.83 -21.87
N GLU A 26 2.72 -10.60 -21.68
CA GLU A 26 1.42 -10.31 -22.32
C GLU A 26 0.91 -8.92 -21.88
N SER A 27 0.12 -8.28 -22.75
CA SER A 27 -0.53 -7.02 -22.38
C SER A 27 -1.58 -7.23 -21.29
N LEU A 28 -1.90 -6.18 -20.51
CA LEU A 28 -2.91 -6.28 -19.47
C LEU A 28 -4.29 -6.66 -20.03
N GLU A 29 -4.62 -6.26 -21.27
CA GLU A 29 -5.83 -6.66 -21.98
C GLU A 29 -5.88 -8.17 -22.26
N GLN A 30 -4.74 -8.74 -22.64
CA GLN A 30 -4.62 -10.19 -22.87
C GLN A 30 -4.76 -10.95 -21.55
N ILE A 31 -4.08 -10.48 -20.49
CA ILE A 31 -4.18 -11.07 -19.15
C ILE A 31 -5.62 -11.00 -18.66
N LYS A 32 -6.28 -9.84 -18.79
CA LYS A 32 -7.69 -9.66 -18.45
C LYS A 32 -8.58 -10.67 -19.18
N SER A 33 -8.46 -10.78 -20.49
CA SER A 33 -9.24 -11.71 -21.29
C SER A 33 -9.03 -13.17 -20.87
N ARG A 34 -7.82 -13.55 -20.51
CA ARG A 34 -7.50 -14.87 -19.95
C ARG A 34 -8.20 -15.13 -18.62
N ILE A 35 -8.19 -14.13 -17.71
CA ILE A 35 -8.83 -14.26 -16.40
C ILE A 35 -10.33 -14.45 -16.60
N GLU A 36 -10.98 -13.60 -17.43
CA GLU A 36 -12.42 -13.67 -17.72
C GLU A 36 -12.83 -15.01 -18.35
N ALA A 37 -11.96 -15.59 -19.16
CA ALA A 37 -12.20 -16.91 -19.74
C ALA A 37 -12.03 -18.06 -18.72
N ALA A 38 -11.09 -17.94 -17.81
CA ALA A 38 -10.74 -18.98 -16.83
C ALA A 38 -11.59 -18.94 -15.55
N VAL A 39 -12.05 -17.76 -15.16
CA VAL A 39 -12.86 -17.51 -13.96
C VAL A 39 -14.19 -16.88 -14.36
N PRO A 40 -15.20 -17.69 -14.68
CA PRO A 40 -16.50 -17.17 -15.10
C PRO A 40 -17.14 -16.29 -14.03
N GLY A 41 -17.57 -15.11 -14.40
CA GLY A 41 -18.19 -14.14 -13.50
C GLY A 41 -17.21 -13.11 -12.90
N ALA A 42 -15.92 -13.32 -13.00
CA ALA A 42 -14.92 -12.36 -12.53
C ALA A 42 -15.05 -11.01 -13.29
N LYS A 43 -15.06 -9.92 -12.55
CA LYS A 43 -15.09 -8.56 -13.09
C LYS A 43 -13.72 -7.94 -12.96
N ILE A 44 -13.11 -7.67 -14.10
CA ILE A 44 -11.75 -7.11 -14.17
C ILE A 44 -11.79 -5.77 -14.87
N GLU A 45 -11.22 -4.75 -14.21
CA GLU A 45 -11.08 -3.42 -14.79
C GLU A 45 -9.59 -3.06 -14.90
N ILE A 46 -9.18 -2.45 -16.01
CA ILE A 46 -7.84 -1.92 -16.15
C ILE A 46 -7.86 -0.49 -15.61
N VAL A 47 -7.06 -0.25 -14.58
CA VAL A 47 -6.89 1.06 -13.97
C VAL A 47 -5.60 1.68 -14.47
N ALA A 48 -5.75 2.73 -15.28
CA ALA A 48 -4.62 3.49 -15.82
C ALA A 48 -3.88 4.23 -14.71
N ASN A 49 -2.56 4.23 -14.78
CA ASN A 49 -1.71 4.95 -13.85
C ASN A 49 -1.16 6.24 -14.49
N GLY A 50 -1.69 7.38 -14.09
CA GLY A 50 -1.23 8.70 -14.54
C GLY A 50 0.12 9.16 -13.96
N SER A 51 0.80 8.35 -13.16
CA SER A 51 2.12 8.66 -12.62
C SER A 51 3.22 8.45 -13.69
N PRO A 52 4.42 9.02 -13.50
CA PRO A 52 5.52 8.83 -14.45
C PRO A 52 5.92 7.37 -14.70
N SER A 53 5.59 6.45 -13.79
CA SER A 53 5.87 5.01 -13.97
C SER A 53 4.98 4.36 -15.04
N GLN A 54 3.80 4.94 -15.33
CA GLN A 54 2.82 4.44 -16.31
C GLN A 54 2.50 2.93 -16.15
N GLN A 55 2.61 2.43 -14.93
CA GLN A 55 2.31 1.02 -14.64
C GLN A 55 0.82 0.87 -14.35
N ASP A 56 0.06 0.53 -15.37
CA ASP A 56 -1.36 0.21 -15.23
C ASP A 56 -1.56 -1.04 -14.38
N SER A 57 -2.76 -1.21 -13.86
CA SER A 57 -3.08 -2.28 -12.92
C SER A 57 -4.45 -2.89 -13.21
N LEU A 58 -4.67 -4.11 -12.76
CA LEU A 58 -5.95 -4.81 -12.84
C LEU A 58 -6.68 -4.68 -11.50
N LEU A 59 -7.83 -4.02 -11.52
CA LEU A 59 -8.76 -4.05 -10.41
C LEU A 59 -9.62 -5.30 -10.54
N ILE A 60 -9.58 -6.15 -9.53
CA ILE A 60 -10.33 -7.41 -9.47
C ILE A 60 -11.45 -7.31 -8.44
N ASP A 61 -12.57 -7.96 -8.70
CA ASP A 61 -13.66 -8.04 -7.74
C ASP A 61 -13.32 -8.97 -6.57
N ASN A 62 -13.79 -8.63 -5.38
CA ASN A 62 -13.44 -9.35 -4.15
C ASN A 62 -13.99 -10.79 -4.13
N GLU A 63 -15.14 -11.03 -4.76
CA GLU A 63 -15.79 -12.34 -4.81
C GLU A 63 -14.92 -13.39 -5.53
N HIS A 64 -14.28 -12.99 -6.63
CA HIS A 64 -13.47 -13.88 -7.45
C HIS A 64 -11.96 -13.72 -7.23
N ALA A 65 -11.55 -12.86 -6.28
CA ALA A 65 -10.15 -12.50 -6.10
C ALA A 65 -9.23 -13.71 -5.84
N VAL A 66 -9.63 -14.63 -4.97
CA VAL A 66 -8.83 -15.84 -4.66
C VAL A 66 -8.75 -16.78 -5.87
N ALA A 67 -9.84 -16.93 -6.63
CA ALA A 67 -9.86 -17.75 -7.83
C ALA A 67 -8.96 -17.15 -8.93
N THR A 68 -9.08 -15.85 -9.15
CA THR A 68 -8.24 -15.06 -10.06
C THR A 68 -6.76 -15.16 -9.68
N ALA A 69 -6.45 -14.99 -8.40
CA ALA A 69 -5.07 -15.10 -7.90
C ALA A 69 -4.49 -16.50 -8.12
N ARG A 70 -5.26 -17.56 -7.87
CA ARG A 70 -4.84 -18.94 -8.16
C ARG A 70 -4.59 -19.15 -9.63
N PHE A 71 -5.47 -18.67 -10.49
CA PHE A 71 -5.27 -18.74 -11.94
C PHE A 71 -3.97 -18.03 -12.35
N LEU A 72 -3.75 -16.79 -11.95
CA LEU A 72 -2.55 -16.02 -12.27
C LEU A 72 -1.25 -16.74 -11.85
N ARG A 73 -1.28 -17.44 -10.72
CA ARG A 73 -0.14 -18.20 -10.22
C ARG A 73 0.15 -19.46 -11.02
N VAL A 74 -0.89 -20.19 -11.46
CA VAL A 74 -0.73 -21.53 -12.06
C VAL A 74 -0.79 -21.54 -13.59
N ASP A 75 -1.34 -20.48 -14.21
CA ASP A 75 -1.42 -20.38 -15.67
C ASP A 75 -0.03 -20.53 -16.30
N PRO A 76 0.18 -21.47 -17.24
CA PRO A 76 1.51 -21.76 -17.79
C PRO A 76 2.15 -20.59 -18.54
N ALA A 77 1.36 -19.66 -19.08
CA ALA A 77 1.86 -18.52 -19.82
C ALA A 77 2.26 -17.35 -18.90
N LEU A 78 1.56 -17.19 -17.78
CA LEU A 78 1.80 -16.10 -16.83
C LEU A 78 2.72 -16.53 -15.70
N ARG A 79 2.36 -17.60 -15.03
CA ARG A 79 3.06 -18.21 -13.90
C ARG A 79 3.60 -17.16 -12.91
N LEU A 80 2.70 -16.30 -12.41
CA LEU A 80 3.05 -15.27 -11.43
C LEU A 80 3.25 -15.91 -10.05
N ASP A 81 4.39 -16.56 -9.89
CA ASP A 81 4.73 -17.40 -8.74
C ASP A 81 5.27 -16.61 -7.55
N PHE A 82 5.56 -15.33 -7.72
CA PHE A 82 6.12 -14.47 -6.68
C PHE A 82 5.32 -13.17 -6.49
N CYS A 83 4.84 -12.96 -5.26
CA CYS A 83 4.32 -11.67 -4.81
C CYS A 83 5.43 -10.94 -4.07
N SER A 84 5.96 -9.87 -4.67
CA SER A 84 7.09 -9.13 -4.13
C SER A 84 6.68 -8.11 -3.09
N ASN A 85 5.52 -7.49 -3.26
CA ASN A 85 5.04 -6.43 -2.39
C ASN A 85 3.51 -6.40 -2.33
N VAL A 86 2.98 -6.13 -1.13
CA VAL A 86 1.57 -5.79 -0.93
C VAL A 86 1.52 -4.47 -0.17
N THR A 87 0.73 -3.53 -0.66
CA THR A 87 0.64 -2.18 -0.09
C THR A 87 -0.81 -1.76 0.11
N GLY A 88 -1.10 -1.08 1.22
CA GLY A 88 -2.37 -0.42 1.48
C GLY A 88 -2.42 0.98 0.87
N VAL A 89 -3.59 1.39 0.40
CA VAL A 89 -3.83 2.76 -0.09
C VAL A 89 -5.14 3.25 0.48
N ASP A 90 -5.13 4.49 0.99
CA ASP A 90 -6.31 5.16 1.50
C ASP A 90 -6.79 6.24 0.51
N TRP A 91 -8.05 6.12 0.07
CA TRP A 91 -8.72 7.06 -0.79
C TRP A 91 -9.84 7.77 -0.04
N LEU A 92 -9.67 9.08 0.20
CA LEU A 92 -10.70 9.91 0.82
C LEU A 92 -11.88 10.13 -0.13
N ASP A 93 -13.02 10.51 0.45
CA ASP A 93 -14.16 11.04 -0.30
C ASP A 93 -13.70 12.15 -1.25
N ARG A 94 -14.18 12.11 -2.47
CA ARG A 94 -13.88 13.14 -3.46
C ARG A 94 -15.14 13.59 -4.17
N VAL A 95 -15.18 14.87 -4.50
CA VAL A 95 -16.25 15.44 -5.34
C VAL A 95 -15.70 15.61 -6.74
N VAL A 96 -16.32 14.95 -7.70
CA VAL A 96 -15.99 15.08 -9.11
C VAL A 96 -17.03 16.00 -9.76
N LYS A 97 -16.55 17.08 -10.36
CA LYS A 97 -17.40 17.98 -11.15
C LYS A 97 -17.45 17.49 -12.59
N LYS A 98 -18.62 17.01 -12.99
CA LYS A 98 -18.91 16.64 -14.38
C LYS A 98 -19.62 17.79 -15.06
N THR A 99 -18.99 18.42 -16.04
CA THR A 99 -19.64 19.43 -16.89
C THR A 99 -20.24 18.73 -18.09
N ILE A 100 -21.57 18.76 -18.17
CA ILE A 100 -22.34 18.20 -19.29
C ILE A 100 -22.91 19.37 -20.08
N LYS A 101 -22.69 19.38 -21.39
CA LYS A 101 -23.32 20.34 -22.26
C LYS A 101 -24.77 19.94 -22.52
N VAL A 102 -25.70 20.70 -21.99
CA VAL A 102 -27.13 20.47 -22.18
C VAL A 102 -27.65 21.51 -23.16
N LYS A 103 -28.34 21.05 -24.22
CA LYS A 103 -29.05 21.92 -25.13
C LYS A 103 -30.34 22.40 -24.49
N THR A 104 -30.40 23.65 -24.14
CA THR A 104 -31.62 24.27 -23.58
C THR A 104 -32.14 25.31 -24.55
N VAL A 105 -33.46 25.28 -24.79
CA VAL A 105 -34.14 26.29 -25.63
C VAL A 105 -34.49 27.49 -24.76
N VAL A 106 -33.78 28.60 -24.96
CA VAL A 106 -34.06 29.87 -24.29
C VAL A 106 -34.53 30.85 -25.38
N GLU A 107 -35.74 31.38 -25.23
CA GLU A 107 -36.38 32.31 -26.16
C GLU A 107 -36.47 31.81 -27.63
N GLY A 108 -36.72 30.49 -27.82
CA GLY A 108 -36.86 29.90 -29.16
C GLY A 108 -35.53 29.65 -29.90
N VAL A 109 -34.37 29.86 -29.24
CA VAL A 109 -33.04 29.56 -29.79
C VAL A 109 -32.39 28.47 -28.99
N GLU A 110 -31.92 27.41 -29.65
CA GLU A 110 -31.11 26.36 -29.00
C GLU A 110 -29.76 26.96 -28.58
N LYS A 111 -29.52 27.01 -27.28
CA LYS A 111 -28.22 27.36 -26.72
C LYS A 111 -27.64 26.16 -25.93
N GLU A 112 -26.39 25.88 -26.15
CA GLU A 112 -25.66 24.94 -25.32
C GLU A 112 -25.28 25.66 -24.01
N VAL A 113 -25.76 25.12 -22.89
CA VAL A 113 -25.44 25.60 -21.55
C VAL A 113 -24.64 24.52 -20.83
N ASP A 114 -23.50 24.90 -20.28
CA ASP A 114 -22.68 24.01 -19.47
C ASP A 114 -23.35 23.82 -18.11
N GLN A 115 -23.89 22.62 -17.87
CA GLN A 115 -24.42 22.25 -16.56
C GLN A 115 -23.37 21.44 -15.81
N THR A 116 -22.86 22.00 -14.72
CA THR A 116 -21.93 21.29 -13.83
C THR A 116 -22.69 20.52 -12.77
N THR A 117 -22.56 19.20 -12.79
CA THR A 117 -23.11 18.32 -11.75
C THR A 117 -21.96 17.85 -10.87
N GLU A 118 -22.14 17.99 -9.56
CA GLU A 118 -21.19 17.46 -8.57
C GLU A 118 -21.61 16.04 -8.17
N GLU A 119 -20.73 15.08 -8.39
CA GLU A 119 -20.89 13.70 -7.97
C GLU A 119 -19.93 13.39 -6.82
N LYS A 120 -20.47 13.04 -5.66
CA LYS A 120 -19.65 12.60 -4.52
C LYS A 120 -19.31 11.13 -4.68
N ILE A 121 -18.01 10.83 -4.83
CA ILE A 121 -17.49 9.46 -4.84
C ILE A 121 -17.01 9.17 -3.42
N PRO A 122 -17.60 8.15 -2.74
CA PRO A 122 -17.17 7.78 -1.40
C PRO A 122 -15.74 7.27 -1.42
N GLY A 123 -15.03 7.47 -0.32
CA GLY A 123 -13.70 6.95 -0.10
C GLY A 123 -13.71 5.45 0.13
N TYR A 124 -12.57 4.82 -0.11
CA TYR A 124 -12.35 3.39 0.06
C TYR A 124 -10.88 3.12 0.40
N LEU A 125 -10.62 1.91 0.87
CA LEU A 125 -9.26 1.40 1.04
C LEU A 125 -8.94 0.43 -0.09
N GLU A 126 -7.69 0.35 -0.49
CA GLU A 126 -7.19 -0.61 -1.47
C GLU A 126 -6.04 -1.43 -0.92
N ALA A 127 -5.97 -2.70 -1.35
CA ALA A 127 -4.77 -3.51 -1.27
C ALA A 127 -4.21 -3.71 -2.69
N VAL A 128 -2.93 -3.41 -2.87
CA VAL A 128 -2.23 -3.44 -4.15
C VAL A 128 -1.11 -4.47 -4.09
N TYR A 129 -1.15 -5.47 -4.96
CA TYR A 129 -0.20 -6.57 -5.01
C TYR A 129 0.67 -6.46 -6.25
N HIS A 130 1.97 -6.58 -6.09
CA HIS A 130 2.95 -6.59 -7.20
C HIS A 130 3.42 -8.02 -7.43
N LEU A 131 3.04 -8.57 -8.57
CA LEU A 131 3.25 -9.97 -8.91
C LEU A 131 4.32 -10.11 -9.99
N TYR A 132 5.19 -11.09 -9.83
CA TYR A 132 6.26 -11.41 -10.77
C TYR A 132 6.27 -12.90 -11.08
N SER A 133 6.76 -13.24 -12.25
CA SER A 133 7.15 -14.58 -12.60
C SER A 133 8.65 -14.73 -12.46
N ILE A 134 9.10 -15.48 -11.46
CA ILE A 134 10.51 -15.86 -11.34
C ILE A 134 10.87 -16.86 -12.44
N THR A 135 9.93 -17.77 -12.74
CA THR A 135 10.12 -18.80 -13.77
C THR A 135 10.31 -18.19 -15.16
N HIS A 136 9.49 -17.22 -15.55
CA HIS A 136 9.54 -16.59 -16.88
C HIS A 136 10.32 -15.28 -16.89
N LYS A 137 10.81 -14.82 -15.74
CA LYS A 137 11.60 -13.59 -15.57
C LYS A 137 10.88 -12.34 -16.10
N HIS A 138 9.58 -12.21 -15.83
CA HIS A 138 8.79 -11.03 -16.21
C HIS A 138 7.96 -10.48 -15.05
N GLY A 139 7.43 -9.28 -15.22
CA GLY A 139 6.60 -8.52 -14.27
C GLY A 139 7.10 -7.07 -14.14
N PRO A 140 6.46 -6.27 -13.27
CA PRO A 140 5.33 -6.65 -12.42
C PRO A 140 3.98 -6.67 -13.14
N VAL A 141 3.10 -7.58 -12.77
CA VAL A 141 1.65 -7.46 -12.97
C VAL A 141 1.07 -6.97 -11.67
N ILE A 142 0.36 -5.85 -11.71
CA ILE A 142 -0.20 -5.23 -10.52
C ILE A 142 -1.68 -5.54 -10.46
N ILE A 143 -2.13 -6.16 -9.36
CA ILE A 143 -3.55 -6.36 -9.07
C ILE A 143 -3.99 -5.52 -7.88
N ARG A 144 -5.23 -5.07 -7.90
CA ARG A 144 -5.84 -4.25 -6.85
C ARG A 144 -7.15 -4.85 -6.41
N MET A 145 -7.42 -4.75 -5.11
CA MET A 145 -8.72 -5.02 -4.52
C MET A 145 -9.18 -3.80 -3.74
N ARG A 146 -10.46 -3.47 -3.80
CA ARG A 146 -11.07 -2.32 -3.12
C ARG A 146 -12.07 -2.77 -2.08
N THR A 147 -12.06 -2.09 -0.94
CA THR A 147 -13.14 -2.21 0.04
C THR A 147 -14.38 -1.45 -0.45
N ALA A 148 -15.53 -1.78 0.10
CA ALA A 148 -16.77 -1.08 -0.22
C ALA A 148 -16.76 0.38 0.28
N ASP A 149 -16.09 0.61 1.40
CA ASP A 149 -16.00 1.91 2.09
C ASP A 149 -14.71 1.99 2.92
N ARG A 150 -14.59 3.03 3.72
CA ARG A 150 -13.51 3.26 4.68
C ARG A 150 -13.92 2.94 6.12
N ALA A 151 -14.98 2.15 6.31
CA ALA A 151 -15.47 1.80 7.64
C ALA A 151 -14.42 1.07 8.48
N GLU A 152 -14.68 0.98 9.77
CA GLU A 152 -13.79 0.34 10.73
C GLU A 152 -13.56 -1.15 10.44
N CYS A 153 -14.55 -1.80 9.81
CA CYS A 153 -14.50 -3.22 9.42
C CYS A 153 -14.40 -3.42 7.91
N ALA A 154 -13.66 -2.56 7.21
CA ALA A 154 -13.40 -2.72 5.79
C ALA A 154 -12.73 -4.09 5.51
N ARG A 155 -13.30 -4.89 4.57
CA ARG A 155 -12.90 -6.28 4.38
C ARG A 155 -12.44 -6.54 2.96
N LEU A 156 -11.40 -7.39 2.85
CA LEU A 156 -10.91 -7.95 1.59
C LEU A 156 -10.58 -9.44 1.78
N PRO A 157 -10.68 -10.27 0.74
CA PRO A 157 -10.20 -11.65 0.82
C PRO A 157 -8.67 -11.68 0.92
N SER A 158 -8.14 -12.56 1.77
CA SER A 158 -6.70 -12.77 1.87
C SER A 158 -6.17 -13.56 0.66
N LEU A 159 -5.05 -13.12 0.11
CA LEU A 159 -4.32 -13.85 -0.93
C LEU A 159 -3.13 -14.65 -0.36
N THR A 160 -2.93 -14.66 0.96
CA THR A 160 -1.94 -15.49 1.65
C THR A 160 -2.02 -16.99 1.26
N PRO A 161 -3.23 -17.59 1.08
CA PRO A 161 -3.32 -18.98 0.61
C PRO A 161 -2.75 -19.21 -0.80
N VAL A 162 -2.61 -18.16 -1.58
CA VAL A 162 -2.01 -18.21 -2.92
C VAL A 162 -0.52 -17.85 -2.87
N TRP A 163 -0.17 -16.72 -2.26
CA TRP A 163 1.21 -16.27 -2.09
C TRP A 163 1.55 -16.10 -0.61
N ARG A 164 2.30 -17.03 -0.06
CA ARG A 164 2.66 -16.97 1.36
C ARG A 164 3.50 -15.73 1.72
N SER A 165 4.19 -15.14 0.77
CA SER A 165 4.91 -13.87 0.97
C SER A 165 3.99 -12.69 1.32
N ALA A 166 2.69 -12.78 1.04
CA ALA A 166 1.71 -11.76 1.41
C ALA A 166 1.35 -11.77 2.91
N GLU A 167 1.63 -12.84 3.65
CA GLU A 167 1.19 -13.05 5.03
C GLU A 167 1.53 -11.88 5.95
N PHE A 168 2.78 -11.49 6.03
CA PHE A 168 3.19 -10.37 6.89
C PHE A 168 2.79 -9.01 6.34
N GLN A 169 2.72 -8.86 5.02
CA GLN A 169 2.35 -7.61 4.37
C GLN A 169 0.84 -7.33 4.50
N GLU A 170 0.00 -8.35 4.44
CA GLU A 170 -1.43 -8.23 4.73
C GLU A 170 -1.66 -7.88 6.21
N ARG A 171 -0.86 -8.41 7.14
CA ARG A 171 -0.87 -8.01 8.56
C ARG A 171 -0.46 -6.55 8.74
N GLU A 172 0.57 -6.09 8.01
CA GLU A 172 0.98 -4.69 8.03
C GLU A 172 -0.15 -3.77 7.55
N ILE A 173 -0.84 -4.13 6.47
CA ILE A 173 -1.98 -3.37 5.96
C ILE A 173 -3.15 -3.40 6.96
N PHE A 174 -3.43 -4.53 7.59
CA PHE A 174 -4.42 -4.62 8.65
C PHE A 174 -4.06 -3.68 9.80
N ASP A 175 -2.82 -3.71 10.25
CA ASP A 175 -2.33 -2.93 11.38
C ASP A 175 -2.38 -1.42 11.11
N LEU A 176 -1.97 -0.99 9.92
CA LEU A 176 -1.79 0.43 9.60
C LEU A 176 -2.99 1.09 8.93
N TYR A 177 -3.83 0.33 8.21
CA TYR A 177 -5.00 0.85 7.48
C TYR A 177 -6.33 0.30 7.98
N GLY A 178 -6.35 -0.79 8.76
CA GLY A 178 -7.55 -1.41 9.26
C GLY A 178 -8.34 -2.22 8.22
N ILE A 179 -7.66 -2.76 7.22
CA ILE A 179 -8.27 -3.69 6.27
C ILE A 179 -8.25 -5.08 6.88
N HIS A 180 -9.43 -5.66 7.10
CA HIS A 180 -9.56 -7.01 7.59
C HIS A 180 -9.49 -8.04 6.46
N PHE A 181 -8.44 -8.86 6.42
CA PHE A 181 -8.24 -9.88 5.40
C PHE A 181 -8.94 -11.19 5.77
N GLU A 182 -10.05 -11.49 5.10
CA GLU A 182 -10.83 -12.71 5.33
C GLU A 182 -10.07 -13.95 4.86
N GLY A 183 -9.96 -14.94 5.73
CA GLY A 183 -9.22 -16.16 5.44
C GLY A 183 -7.70 -16.05 5.65
N HIS A 184 -7.22 -14.96 6.22
CA HIS A 184 -5.82 -14.85 6.64
C HIS A 184 -5.55 -15.80 7.83
N PRO A 185 -4.42 -16.56 7.84
CA PRO A 185 -4.16 -17.58 8.85
C PRO A 185 -3.88 -17.03 10.25
N ASP A 186 -3.31 -15.83 10.36
CA ASP A 186 -2.91 -15.20 11.63
C ASP A 186 -2.97 -13.68 11.52
N LEU A 187 -4.21 -13.12 11.49
CA LEU A 187 -4.43 -11.69 11.34
C LEU A 187 -4.39 -10.99 12.69
N ARG A 188 -3.23 -10.46 13.04
CA ARG A 188 -2.97 -9.66 14.25
C ARG A 188 -2.00 -8.53 13.93
N ARG A 189 -1.93 -7.52 14.80
CA ARG A 189 -0.99 -6.41 14.64
C ARG A 189 0.46 -6.89 14.56
N ILE A 190 1.32 -6.14 13.91
CA ILE A 190 2.72 -6.49 13.68
C ILE A 190 3.69 -5.33 13.96
N LEU A 191 3.28 -4.10 13.75
CA LEU A 191 4.08 -2.90 13.94
C LEU A 191 3.64 -2.11 15.17
N MET A 192 2.31 -1.94 15.33
CA MET A 192 1.75 -1.26 16.48
C MET A 192 1.57 -2.26 17.63
N TRP A 193 1.50 -1.77 18.87
CA TRP A 193 1.20 -2.61 20.01
C TRP A 193 -0.29 -3.02 20.05
N ASP A 194 -0.59 -4.06 20.78
CA ASP A 194 -1.90 -4.72 20.73
C ASP A 194 -3.07 -3.82 21.17
N GLU A 195 -2.82 -2.89 22.10
CA GLU A 195 -3.83 -1.96 22.64
C GLU A 195 -3.97 -0.68 21.79
N PHE A 196 -3.23 -0.55 20.68
CA PHE A 196 -3.35 0.60 19.79
C PHE A 196 -4.69 0.57 19.06
N GLU A 197 -5.52 1.60 19.22
CA GLU A 197 -6.91 1.58 18.73
C GLU A 197 -7.09 2.10 17.31
N ASP A 198 -6.14 2.92 16.80
CA ASP A 198 -6.25 3.61 15.52
C ASP A 198 -5.45 2.94 14.38
N TYR A 199 -5.47 3.59 13.20
CA TYR A 199 -4.78 3.17 12.00
C TYR A 199 -3.90 4.32 11.46
N PRO A 200 -2.61 4.36 11.79
CA PRO A 200 -1.76 5.53 11.61
C PRO A 200 -1.46 5.89 10.16
N MET A 201 -1.69 4.99 9.20
CA MET A 201 -1.49 5.28 7.77
C MET A 201 -2.75 5.75 7.06
N ARG A 202 -3.88 5.86 7.76
CA ARG A 202 -5.06 6.54 7.20
C ARG A 202 -4.82 8.04 7.10
N LYS A 203 -5.29 8.66 6.03
CA LYS A 203 -5.09 10.10 5.78
C LYS A 203 -5.80 11.04 6.76
N ASP A 204 -6.80 10.54 7.47
CA ASP A 204 -7.55 11.26 8.50
C ASP A 204 -7.06 10.94 9.92
N TYR A 205 -6.05 10.09 10.06
CA TYR A 205 -5.41 9.85 11.35
C TYR A 205 -4.83 11.14 11.93
N ARG A 206 -5.05 11.32 13.19
CA ARG A 206 -4.46 12.41 13.98
C ARG A 206 -3.73 11.78 15.16
N GLU A 207 -2.48 12.10 15.25
CA GLU A 207 -1.66 11.69 16.37
C GLU A 207 -2.19 12.30 17.65
N PRO A 208 -2.47 11.51 18.70
CA PRO A 208 -2.85 12.03 20.00
C PRO A 208 -1.73 12.85 20.63
N ASP A 209 -2.05 13.94 21.32
CA ASP A 209 -1.06 14.83 21.94
C ASP A 209 -0.19 14.12 23.00
N ASP A 210 -0.67 13.02 23.58
CA ASP A 210 0.04 12.22 24.57
C ASP A 210 0.93 11.12 23.96
N TYR A 211 0.91 10.99 22.66
CA TYR A 211 1.69 9.99 21.95
C TYR A 211 3.15 10.37 21.81
N GLU A 212 3.39 11.60 21.60
CA GLU A 212 4.69 12.22 21.63
C GLU A 212 5.02 12.69 23.03
N TRP A 213 5.14 11.76 23.94
CA TRP A 213 5.70 11.77 25.29
C TRP A 213 6.29 13.09 25.83
N GLU A 214 6.37 14.12 25.09
CA GLU A 214 7.00 15.37 25.50
C GLU A 214 6.06 16.42 26.09
N PRO A 215 4.84 16.62 25.60
CA PRO A 215 3.90 17.55 26.25
C PRO A 215 3.06 16.91 27.34
N THR A 216 3.04 15.59 27.43
CA THR A 216 2.24 14.91 28.44
C THR A 216 2.86 15.12 29.81
N PRO A 217 2.09 15.52 30.81
CA PRO A 217 2.55 15.49 32.17
C PRO A 217 3.03 14.07 32.49
N HIS A 218 4.31 13.88 32.62
CA HIS A 218 4.94 12.57 32.94
C HIS A 218 4.40 11.94 34.24
N ASP A 219 3.61 12.64 34.98
CA ASP A 219 3.02 12.23 36.23
C ASP A 219 2.17 10.95 36.07
N GLU A 220 1.36 10.82 35.03
CA GLU A 220 0.58 9.60 34.81
C GLU A 220 1.44 8.41 34.42
N VAL A 221 2.45 8.61 33.57
CA VAL A 221 3.39 7.55 33.18
C VAL A 221 4.20 7.09 34.38
N LEU A 222 4.66 8.00 35.22
CA LEU A 222 5.34 7.69 36.46
C LEU A 222 4.44 6.99 37.48
N GLU A 223 3.17 7.36 37.53
CA GLU A 223 2.16 6.71 38.39
C GLU A 223 1.90 5.27 37.93
N ARG A 224 1.71 5.05 36.63
CA ARG A 224 1.58 3.72 36.07
C ARG A 224 2.86 2.88 36.26
N ALA A 225 4.03 3.47 36.05
CA ALA A 225 5.29 2.81 36.32
C ALA A 225 5.43 2.38 37.80
N LYS A 226 5.00 3.21 38.75
CA LYS A 226 4.99 2.87 40.18
C LYS A 226 4.03 1.70 40.49
N GLN A 227 2.94 1.54 39.75
CA GLN A 227 1.99 0.43 39.93
C GLN A 227 2.57 -0.90 39.40
N HIS A 228 3.36 -0.86 38.33
CA HIS A 228 3.92 -2.06 37.68
C HIS A 228 5.30 -2.47 38.18
N TYR A 229 6.08 -1.53 38.68
CA TYR A 229 7.42 -1.82 39.20
C TYR A 229 7.41 -1.71 40.73
N SER A 230 7.68 -2.82 41.41
CA SER A 230 7.96 -2.78 42.84
C SER A 230 9.14 -1.84 43.12
N PRO A 231 9.05 -0.98 44.13
CA PRO A 231 10.18 -0.11 44.46
C PRO A 231 11.44 -0.97 44.67
N ARG A 232 12.54 -0.58 44.03
CA ARG A 232 13.82 -1.25 44.31
C ARG A 232 14.07 -1.21 45.80
N PRO A 233 14.50 -2.34 46.41
CA PRO A 233 14.95 -2.31 47.79
C PRO A 233 16.05 -1.24 47.92
N GLN A 234 15.91 -0.30 48.80
CA GLN A 234 16.98 0.61 49.12
C GLN A 234 18.12 -0.27 49.67
N LEU A 235 19.23 -0.28 48.99
CA LEU A 235 20.46 -0.87 49.49
C LEU A 235 20.92 0.08 50.65
N ASP A 236 20.62 -0.30 51.88
CA ASP A 236 21.12 0.38 53.04
C ASP A 236 22.67 0.32 52.96
N GLY A 237 23.31 1.47 52.69
CA GLY A 237 24.77 1.56 52.68
C GLY A 237 25.45 2.22 51.48
N ALA A 238 24.76 3.02 50.70
CA ALA A 238 25.43 3.94 49.80
C ALA A 238 25.93 5.16 50.57
N GLU A 239 27.20 5.15 50.99
CA GLU A 239 27.87 6.36 51.51
C GLU A 239 27.77 7.45 50.44
N GLU A 240 27.28 8.62 50.84
CA GLU A 240 27.35 9.85 50.05
C GLU A 240 28.81 10.15 49.75
N ILE A 241 29.20 10.00 48.51
CA ILE A 241 30.47 10.53 48.03
C ILE A 241 30.31 12.04 47.91
N THR A 242 30.58 12.75 48.98
CA THR A 242 30.72 14.20 48.96
C THR A 242 31.92 14.53 48.09
N ALA A 243 31.67 15.22 46.96
CA ALA A 243 32.68 15.84 46.16
C ALA A 243 33.38 16.94 47.01
N THR A 244 34.56 16.62 47.53
CA THR A 244 35.42 17.62 48.12
C THR A 244 36.19 18.33 47.03
N ASP A 245 36.05 19.63 47.02
CA ASP A 245 36.80 20.62 46.27
C ASP A 245 38.28 20.27 46.19
N SER A 246 38.82 20.28 44.98
CA SER A 246 40.26 20.44 44.76
C SER A 246 40.52 21.83 44.19
N GLN A 247 40.67 22.80 45.07
CA GLN A 247 41.51 23.97 44.82
C GLN A 247 42.91 23.63 45.34
N GLY A 248 43.88 23.74 44.41
CA GLY A 248 45.29 23.59 44.68
C GLY A 248 46.09 23.63 43.42
#